data_458750ab0c7b3c573b19ca43a2ce860c
#
_entry.id   458750ab0c7b3c573b19ca43a2ce860c
#
_cell.length_a   1.000
_cell.length_b   1.000
_cell.length_c   1.000
_cell.angle_alpha   90.00
_cell.angle_beta   90.00
_cell.angle_gamma   90.00
#
_symmetry.space_group_name_H-M   'P 1'
#
loop_
_entity.id
_entity.type
_entity.pdbx_description
1 polymer ?
#
loop_
_entity_poly.entity_id
_entity_poly.type
_entity_poly.pdbx_seq_one_letter_code
_entity_poly.pdbx_strand_id
1 'polypeptide(L)'
;MAKLVIGWSACLLVIVFGARHLWNVEPDSAKPFVSQAAAKSAIPDADVLLLSQAAPLCSQTFSGFLAAATSEERNQFVLTPMTTAARMARFYSLNPQTAIDPRTLTLTHSAVLHLPDRRAIETQWSASDGRTLDAVFIEENGEWRLDWDHFARFSDYPWALFLSGSEADHGEFRLLARERLAAERKNADAISVVLYAPRFGNSGETGFQSPEFLIKRDTRNGRLLDAAFKLNREGTRVFGVKLPNINPEGLIRVRVKVRRVEQDGERRFEIEDVVACHWYSVDVPGVEIPEPAAGK
;
A
#
# COMPACT_ATOMS: atom_id res chain seq x y z
N MET A 1 -8.88 43.24 47.89
CA MET A 1 -7.52 42.92 47.36
C MET A 1 -6.73 41.95 48.24
N ALA A 2 -6.79 42.00 49.56
CA ALA A 2 -6.00 41.08 50.42
C ALA A 2 -6.28 39.58 50.22
N LYS A 3 -7.52 39.16 49.92
CA LYS A 3 -7.88 37.76 49.72
C LYS A 3 -7.29 37.14 48.41
N LEU A 4 -7.02 37.97 47.40
CA LEU A 4 -6.46 37.52 46.12
C LEU A 4 -4.95 37.26 46.25
N VAL A 5 -4.24 38.06 47.07
CA VAL A 5 -2.79 37.91 47.30
C VAL A 5 -2.50 36.64 48.12
N ILE A 6 -3.36 36.29 49.08
CA ILE A 6 -3.20 35.07 49.89
C ILE A 6 -3.38 33.82 49.02
N GLY A 7 -4.32 33.82 48.06
CA GLY A 7 -4.53 32.70 47.17
C GLY A 7 -3.31 32.42 46.25
N TRP A 8 -2.70 33.47 45.72
CA TRP A 8 -1.51 33.33 44.86
C TRP A 8 -0.26 32.86 45.63
N SER A 9 -0.09 33.29 46.88
CA SER A 9 0.99 32.85 47.75
C SER A 9 0.89 31.37 48.11
N ALA A 10 -0.34 30.87 48.35
CA ALA A 10 -0.57 29.44 48.60
C ALA A 10 -0.26 28.56 47.39
N CYS A 11 -0.67 28.97 46.17
CA CYS A 11 -0.36 28.25 44.95
C CYS A 11 1.17 28.19 44.67
N LEU A 12 1.88 29.29 44.90
CA LEU A 12 3.35 29.34 44.73
C LEU A 12 4.08 28.40 45.68
N LEU A 13 3.61 28.33 46.96
CA LEU A 13 4.18 27.42 47.96
C LEU A 13 3.98 25.95 47.57
N VAL A 14 2.81 25.59 47.05
CA VAL A 14 2.55 24.19 46.57
C VAL A 14 3.45 23.83 45.38
N ILE A 15 3.65 24.77 44.46
CA ILE A 15 4.55 24.53 43.30
C ILE A 15 6.00 24.37 43.73
N VAL A 16 6.49 25.22 44.64
CA VAL A 16 7.86 25.15 45.16
C VAL A 16 8.09 23.88 45.99
N PHE A 17 7.15 23.48 46.82
CA PHE A 17 7.22 22.23 47.60
C PHE A 17 7.13 21.01 46.69
N GLY A 18 6.26 21.01 45.70
CA GLY A 18 6.16 19.94 44.69
C GLY A 18 7.43 19.78 43.88
N ALA A 19 8.00 20.88 43.41
CA ALA A 19 9.29 20.85 42.66
C ALA A 19 10.47 20.36 43.51
N ARG A 20 10.50 20.73 44.79
CA ARG A 20 11.54 20.29 45.71
C ARG A 20 11.42 18.82 46.10
N HIS A 21 10.19 18.28 46.14
CA HIS A 21 9.98 16.85 46.36
C HIS A 21 10.37 16.00 45.14
N LEU A 22 10.16 16.50 43.95
CA LEU A 22 10.59 15.83 42.72
C LEU A 22 12.12 15.87 42.52
N TRP A 23 12.80 16.89 43.06
CA TRP A 23 14.25 17.02 42.97
C TRP A 23 15.02 16.23 44.03
N ASN A 24 14.37 15.85 45.14
CA ASN A 24 14.99 15.02 46.17
C ASN A 24 14.64 13.52 46.06
N VAL A 25 14.04 13.09 44.97
CA VAL A 25 14.05 11.66 44.62
C VAL A 25 15.49 11.33 44.22
N GLU A 26 16.26 10.80 45.14
CA GLU A 26 17.56 10.19 44.81
C GLU A 26 17.32 9.21 43.65
N PRO A 27 18.06 9.31 42.56
CA PRO A 27 18.00 8.27 41.53
C PRO A 27 18.39 6.98 42.21
N ASP A 28 17.39 6.13 42.39
CA ASP A 28 17.59 4.74 42.81
C ASP A 28 18.79 4.23 42.00
N SER A 29 19.87 3.90 42.72
CA SER A 29 21.11 3.51 42.08
C SER A 29 20.81 2.32 41.18
N ALA A 30 20.54 2.63 39.93
CA ALA A 30 20.35 1.66 38.90
C ALA A 30 21.60 0.78 38.91
N LYS A 31 21.45 -0.41 39.52
CA LYS A 31 22.43 -1.48 39.35
C LYS A 31 22.77 -1.48 37.86
N PRO A 32 24.05 -1.43 37.48
CA PRO A 32 24.39 -1.48 36.09
C PRO A 32 23.71 -2.72 35.54
N PHE A 33 22.73 -2.51 34.66
CA PHE A 33 22.16 -3.56 33.84
C PHE A 33 23.35 -3.98 32.97
N VAL A 34 24.13 -4.94 33.47
CA VAL A 34 25.07 -5.66 32.64
C VAL A 34 24.17 -6.42 31.67
N SER A 35 23.85 -5.74 30.59
CA SER A 35 23.36 -6.37 29.40
C SER A 35 24.42 -7.38 28.99
N GLN A 36 24.28 -8.61 29.49
CA GLN A 36 24.80 -9.77 28.82
C GLN A 36 24.00 -9.94 27.53
N ALA A 37 24.00 -8.92 26.69
CA ALA A 37 23.95 -9.09 25.27
C ALA A 37 25.24 -9.88 24.96
N ALA A 38 25.18 -11.22 25.18
CA ALA A 38 26.05 -12.12 24.50
C ALA A 38 26.13 -11.60 23.07
N ALA A 39 27.32 -11.20 22.65
CA ALA A 39 27.65 -11.02 21.26
C ALA A 39 27.46 -12.39 20.60
N LYS A 40 26.20 -12.75 20.35
CA LYS A 40 25.86 -13.66 19.26
C LYS A 40 26.48 -12.98 18.07
N SER A 41 27.54 -13.56 17.55
CA SER A 41 28.00 -13.31 16.19
C SER A 41 26.75 -13.49 15.32
N ALA A 42 26.02 -12.39 15.12
CA ALA A 42 24.78 -12.41 14.40
C ALA A 42 25.22 -12.60 12.96
N ILE A 43 25.06 -13.82 12.45
CA ILE A 43 24.92 -14.03 11.01
C ILE A 43 23.88 -13.01 10.61
N PRO A 44 24.18 -12.05 9.73
CA PRO A 44 23.20 -11.05 9.31
C PRO A 44 21.94 -11.80 8.89
N ASP A 45 20.77 -11.31 9.33
CA ASP A 45 19.49 -11.85 8.87
C ASP A 45 19.56 -11.94 7.34
N ALA A 46 19.16 -13.06 6.77
CA ALA A 46 19.23 -13.29 5.32
C ALA A 46 18.54 -12.17 4.53
N ASP A 47 17.51 -11.53 5.10
CA ASP A 47 16.86 -10.37 4.50
C ASP A 47 17.75 -9.12 4.53
N VAL A 48 18.51 -8.91 5.61
CA VAL A 48 19.45 -7.78 5.71
C VAL A 48 20.58 -7.93 4.68
N LEU A 49 21.10 -9.14 4.51
CA LEU A 49 22.12 -9.42 3.52
C LEU A 49 21.58 -9.21 2.09
N LEU A 50 20.41 -9.79 1.78
CA LEU A 50 19.77 -9.63 0.48
C LEU A 50 19.52 -8.13 0.19
N LEU A 51 18.96 -7.39 1.15
CA LEU A 51 18.65 -5.98 0.98
C LEU A 51 19.92 -5.15 0.72
N SER A 52 20.99 -5.43 1.45
CA SER A 52 22.27 -4.71 1.27
C SER A 52 22.86 -4.90 -0.13
N GLN A 53 22.66 -6.07 -0.74
CA GLN A 53 23.14 -6.38 -2.08
C GLN A 53 22.18 -5.85 -3.17
N ALA A 54 20.88 -6.00 -2.98
CA ALA A 54 19.87 -5.68 -3.97
C ALA A 54 19.50 -4.20 -4.04
N ALA A 55 19.47 -3.47 -2.92
CA ALA A 55 18.97 -2.10 -2.90
C ALA A 55 19.75 -1.13 -3.83
N PRO A 56 21.08 -1.20 -3.96
CA PRO A 56 21.81 -0.38 -4.93
C PRO A 56 21.41 -0.70 -6.38
N LEU A 57 21.21 -1.98 -6.71
CA LEU A 57 20.82 -2.44 -8.04
C LEU A 57 19.38 -2.00 -8.37
N CYS A 58 18.46 -2.13 -7.42
CA CYS A 58 17.10 -1.61 -7.54
C CYS A 58 17.08 -0.09 -7.77
N SER A 59 17.93 0.65 -7.06
CA SER A 59 18.08 2.09 -7.24
C SER A 59 18.59 2.45 -8.64
N GLN A 60 19.55 1.70 -9.16
CA GLN A 60 20.06 1.87 -10.52
C GLN A 60 18.98 1.58 -11.57
N THR A 61 18.27 0.47 -11.43
CA THR A 61 17.15 0.08 -12.30
C THR A 61 16.06 1.17 -12.30
N PHE A 62 15.69 1.68 -11.12
CA PHE A 62 14.67 2.72 -11.00
C PHE A 62 15.09 4.03 -11.64
N SER A 63 16.32 4.47 -11.38
CA SER A 63 16.88 5.68 -11.99
C SER A 63 16.94 5.57 -13.51
N GLY A 64 17.36 4.42 -14.04
CA GLY A 64 17.38 4.14 -15.48
C GLY A 64 15.98 4.18 -16.08
N PHE A 65 15.01 3.55 -15.45
CA PHE A 65 13.62 3.56 -15.88
C PHE A 65 13.03 4.99 -15.94
N LEU A 66 13.28 5.81 -14.93
CA LEU A 66 12.77 7.19 -14.88
C LEU A 66 13.50 8.13 -15.85
N ALA A 67 14.79 7.91 -16.10
CA ALA A 67 15.58 8.70 -17.04
C ALA A 67 15.27 8.37 -18.52
N ALA A 68 14.75 7.18 -18.78
CA ALA A 68 14.43 6.74 -20.14
C ALA A 68 13.31 7.59 -20.75
N ALA A 69 13.55 8.09 -21.97
CA ALA A 69 12.65 9.01 -22.65
C ALA A 69 11.44 8.30 -23.30
N THR A 70 11.62 7.09 -23.77
CA THR A 70 10.61 6.33 -24.51
C THR A 70 10.19 5.06 -23.78
N SER A 71 9.04 4.50 -24.16
CA SER A 71 8.56 3.22 -23.61
C SER A 71 9.49 2.06 -23.98
N GLU A 72 10.10 2.12 -25.15
CA GLU A 72 11.08 1.13 -25.63
C GLU A 72 12.35 1.14 -24.76
N GLU A 73 12.87 2.32 -24.43
CA GLU A 73 14.01 2.45 -23.54
C GLU A 73 13.66 1.99 -22.10
N ARG A 74 12.46 2.28 -21.62
CA ARG A 74 11.98 1.84 -20.31
C ARG A 74 11.83 0.33 -20.20
N ASN A 75 11.57 -0.34 -21.33
CA ASN A 75 11.27 -1.75 -21.37
C ASN A 75 12.37 -2.65 -20.81
N GLN A 76 13.64 -2.23 -20.92
CA GLN A 76 14.77 -2.98 -20.38
C GLN A 76 14.83 -3.01 -18.84
N PHE A 77 14.07 -2.17 -18.16
CA PHE A 77 14.09 -2.06 -16.70
C PHE A 77 12.90 -2.75 -16.02
N VAL A 78 11.95 -3.27 -16.79
CA VAL A 78 10.69 -3.80 -16.24
C VAL A 78 10.62 -5.32 -16.34
N LEU A 79 9.78 -5.92 -15.49
CA LEU A 79 9.43 -7.34 -15.57
C LEU A 79 8.78 -7.69 -16.91
N THR A 80 9.07 -8.89 -17.41
CA THR A 80 8.45 -9.45 -18.61
C THR A 80 8.36 -8.45 -19.77
N PRO A 81 9.50 -7.90 -20.23
CA PRO A 81 9.53 -6.78 -21.17
C PRO A 81 8.72 -7.01 -22.45
N MET A 82 8.70 -8.25 -22.95
CA MET A 82 7.96 -8.60 -24.18
C MET A 82 6.44 -8.36 -24.08
N THR A 83 5.86 -8.57 -22.91
CA THR A 83 4.42 -8.36 -22.67
C THR A 83 4.10 -6.97 -22.12
N THR A 84 5.05 -6.34 -21.45
CA THR A 84 4.87 -5.04 -20.80
C THR A 84 4.98 -3.86 -21.77
N ALA A 85 5.79 -3.97 -22.82
CA ALA A 85 6.07 -2.87 -23.76
C ALA A 85 4.82 -2.25 -24.38
N ALA A 86 3.93 -3.06 -24.95
CA ALA A 86 2.72 -2.58 -25.61
C ALA A 86 1.74 -1.95 -24.60
N ARG A 87 1.61 -2.55 -23.39
CA ARG A 87 0.78 -2.02 -22.31
C ARG A 87 1.33 -0.69 -21.81
N MET A 88 2.63 -0.57 -21.64
CA MET A 88 3.32 0.64 -21.22
C MET A 88 3.13 1.78 -22.22
N ALA A 89 3.32 1.52 -23.51
CA ALA A 89 3.12 2.51 -24.57
C ALA A 89 1.68 3.04 -24.57
N ARG A 90 0.67 2.14 -24.51
CA ARG A 90 -0.74 2.53 -24.42
C ARG A 90 -1.04 3.30 -23.16
N PHE A 91 -0.54 2.84 -22.00
CA PHE A 91 -0.79 3.50 -20.71
C PHE A 91 -0.31 4.94 -20.72
N TYR A 92 0.92 5.20 -21.16
CA TYR A 92 1.48 6.55 -21.16
C TYR A 92 0.85 7.47 -22.23
N SER A 93 0.28 6.92 -23.30
CA SER A 93 -0.50 7.71 -24.25
C SER A 93 -1.80 8.25 -23.66
N LEU A 94 -2.42 7.51 -22.73
CA LEU A 94 -3.66 7.89 -22.04
C LEU A 94 -3.42 8.62 -20.73
N ASN A 95 -2.28 8.42 -20.10
CA ASN A 95 -1.91 8.96 -18.79
C ASN A 95 -0.56 9.70 -18.91
N PRO A 96 -0.52 10.88 -19.53
CA PRO A 96 0.72 11.65 -19.60
C PRO A 96 1.20 11.97 -18.19
N GLN A 97 2.38 11.47 -17.85
CA GLN A 97 2.96 11.65 -16.51
C GLN A 97 3.88 12.87 -16.49
N THR A 98 3.80 13.63 -15.41
CA THR A 98 4.82 14.64 -15.15
C THR A 98 6.15 13.92 -14.94
N ALA A 99 7.15 14.29 -15.70
CA ALA A 99 8.50 13.72 -15.58
C ALA A 99 9.01 13.84 -14.15
N ILE A 100 9.71 12.80 -13.71
CA ILE A 100 10.39 12.77 -12.42
C ILE A 100 11.89 12.76 -12.72
N ASP A 101 12.61 13.75 -12.22
CA ASP A 101 14.06 13.75 -12.30
C ASP A 101 14.62 12.74 -11.29
N PRO A 102 15.23 11.63 -11.72
CA PRO A 102 15.73 10.62 -10.81
C PRO A 102 16.82 11.13 -9.85
N ARG A 103 17.50 12.23 -10.20
CA ARG A 103 18.53 12.84 -9.36
C ARG A 103 17.94 13.54 -8.13
N THR A 104 16.64 13.84 -8.14
CA THR A 104 15.95 14.51 -7.02
C THR A 104 15.28 13.51 -6.07
N LEU A 105 15.37 12.20 -6.36
CA LEU A 105 14.78 11.18 -5.54
C LEU A 105 15.64 10.83 -4.34
N THR A 106 14.99 10.69 -3.20
CA THR A 106 15.59 10.17 -1.98
C THR A 106 14.90 8.87 -1.60
N LEU A 107 15.68 7.78 -1.48
CA LEU A 107 15.19 6.51 -0.94
C LEU A 107 14.88 6.70 0.55
N THR A 108 13.63 6.57 0.94
CA THR A 108 13.19 6.76 2.33
C THR A 108 13.04 5.45 3.09
N HIS A 109 12.58 4.40 2.39
CA HIS A 109 12.40 3.07 2.98
C HIS A 109 12.72 1.99 1.95
N SER A 110 13.24 0.86 2.45
CA SER A 110 13.40 -0.36 1.66
C SER A 110 13.25 -1.58 2.56
N ALA A 111 12.65 -2.64 2.04
CA ALA A 111 12.47 -3.89 2.76
C ALA A 111 12.41 -5.09 1.81
N VAL A 112 12.68 -6.27 2.34
CA VAL A 112 12.43 -7.53 1.62
C VAL A 112 10.95 -7.87 1.74
N LEU A 113 10.33 -8.13 0.62
CA LEU A 113 8.95 -8.61 0.49
C LEU A 113 8.98 -10.10 0.18
N HIS A 114 8.27 -10.90 1.00
CA HIS A 114 8.20 -12.35 0.84
C HIS A 114 6.98 -12.72 0.00
N LEU A 115 7.17 -12.85 -1.31
CA LEU A 115 6.17 -13.40 -2.21
C LEU A 115 6.17 -14.94 -2.10
N PRO A 116 5.09 -15.65 -2.48
CA PRO A 116 4.96 -17.08 -2.25
C PRO A 116 6.06 -17.94 -2.89
N ASP A 117 6.54 -17.54 -4.07
CA ASP A 117 7.52 -18.29 -4.87
C ASP A 117 8.91 -17.63 -4.91
N ARG A 118 9.03 -16.39 -4.42
CA ARG A 118 10.27 -15.60 -4.50
C ARG A 118 10.32 -14.45 -3.51
N ARG A 119 11.52 -13.89 -3.34
CA ARG A 119 11.70 -12.62 -2.64
C ARG A 119 11.68 -11.47 -3.63
N ALA A 120 11.17 -10.33 -3.17
CA ALA A 120 11.19 -9.07 -3.89
C ALA A 120 11.75 -7.98 -2.99
N ILE A 121 12.16 -6.86 -3.57
CA ILE A 121 12.55 -5.66 -2.82
C ILE A 121 11.48 -4.60 -3.01
N GLU A 122 10.85 -4.20 -1.93
CA GLU A 122 9.96 -3.04 -1.92
C GLU A 122 10.73 -1.79 -1.50
N THR A 123 10.47 -0.68 -2.17
CA THR A 123 11.13 0.61 -1.92
C THR A 123 10.13 1.74 -1.91
N GLN A 124 10.42 2.77 -1.11
CA GLN A 124 9.68 4.02 -1.10
C GLN A 124 10.63 5.19 -1.28
N TRP A 125 10.26 6.10 -2.16
CA TRP A 125 11.06 7.24 -2.56
C TRP A 125 10.29 8.54 -2.35
N SER A 126 10.98 9.58 -1.93
CA SER A 126 10.45 10.94 -1.89
C SER A 126 11.04 11.74 -3.03
N ALA A 127 10.20 12.40 -3.81
CA ALA A 127 10.60 13.34 -4.85
C ALA A 127 10.61 14.78 -4.31
N SER A 128 11.41 15.65 -4.93
CA SER A 128 11.53 17.05 -4.51
C SER A 128 10.25 17.86 -4.63
N ASP A 129 9.30 17.42 -5.43
CA ASP A 129 7.97 18.02 -5.60
C ASP A 129 6.93 17.51 -4.58
N GLY A 130 7.36 16.72 -3.59
CA GLY A 130 6.51 16.17 -2.53
C GLY A 130 5.83 14.86 -2.88
N ARG A 131 6.00 14.32 -4.09
CA ARG A 131 5.46 13.00 -4.43
C ARG A 131 6.18 11.89 -3.66
N THR A 132 5.41 10.88 -3.26
CA THR A 132 5.93 9.62 -2.71
C THR A 132 5.71 8.49 -3.70
N LEU A 133 6.77 7.81 -4.08
CA LEU A 133 6.73 6.71 -5.06
C LEU A 133 7.03 5.40 -4.35
N ASP A 134 6.17 4.43 -4.50
CA ASP A 134 6.40 3.05 -4.07
C ASP A 134 6.68 2.17 -5.29
N ALA A 135 7.76 1.40 -5.23
CA ALA A 135 8.20 0.52 -6.30
C ALA A 135 8.58 -0.85 -5.73
N VAL A 136 8.35 -1.88 -6.53
CA VAL A 136 8.73 -3.26 -6.20
C VAL A 136 9.62 -3.79 -7.30
N PHE A 137 10.68 -4.47 -6.90
CA PHE A 137 11.65 -5.09 -7.79
C PHE A 137 11.68 -6.59 -7.55
N ILE A 138 11.65 -7.34 -8.64
CA ILE A 138 11.73 -8.79 -8.63
C ILE A 138 12.94 -9.20 -9.46
N GLU A 139 13.68 -10.19 -8.99
CA GLU A 139 14.80 -10.71 -9.74
C GLU A 139 14.30 -11.57 -10.92
N GLU A 140 14.75 -11.23 -12.12
CA GLU A 140 14.47 -11.94 -13.35
C GLU A 140 15.78 -12.13 -14.13
N ASN A 141 16.19 -13.38 -14.36
CA ASN A 141 17.44 -13.72 -15.06
C ASN A 141 18.71 -13.10 -14.46
N GLY A 142 18.77 -12.95 -13.13
CA GLY A 142 19.90 -12.35 -12.41
C GLY A 142 19.90 -10.83 -12.38
N GLU A 143 18.86 -10.17 -12.84
CA GLU A 143 18.72 -8.72 -12.83
C GLU A 143 17.46 -8.29 -12.03
N TRP A 144 17.58 -7.21 -11.27
CA TRP A 144 16.44 -6.64 -10.55
C TRP A 144 15.59 -5.80 -11.50
N ARG A 145 14.37 -6.24 -11.77
CA ARG A 145 13.41 -5.62 -12.67
C ARG A 145 12.26 -4.99 -11.90
N LEU A 146 11.82 -3.82 -12.36
CA LEU A 146 10.69 -3.11 -11.80
C LEU A 146 9.37 -3.84 -12.14
N ASP A 147 8.55 -4.14 -11.12
CA ASP A 147 7.14 -4.50 -11.33
C ASP A 147 6.38 -3.25 -11.78
N TRP A 148 6.38 -3.04 -13.09
CA TRP A 148 5.79 -1.84 -13.68
C TRP A 148 4.27 -1.79 -13.50
N ASP A 149 3.58 -2.90 -13.55
CA ASP A 149 2.13 -2.95 -13.33
C ASP A 149 1.77 -2.47 -11.92
N HIS A 150 2.56 -2.86 -10.92
CA HIS A 150 2.44 -2.35 -9.56
C HIS A 150 2.77 -0.86 -9.49
N PHE A 151 3.92 -0.45 -10.05
CA PHE A 151 4.39 0.93 -9.99
C PHE A 151 3.44 1.90 -10.68
N ALA A 152 2.99 1.59 -11.90
CA ALA A 152 2.07 2.40 -12.67
C ALA A 152 0.62 2.33 -12.18
N ARG A 153 0.32 1.39 -11.26
CA ARG A 153 -1.06 1.04 -10.89
C ARG A 153 -1.88 0.69 -12.13
N PHE A 154 -1.24 -0.08 -13.02
CA PHE A 154 -1.79 -0.38 -14.34
C PHE A 154 -3.20 -0.96 -14.25
N SER A 155 -4.08 -0.41 -15.07
CA SER A 155 -5.45 -0.87 -15.31
C SER A 155 -5.73 -0.81 -16.80
N ASP A 156 -6.62 -1.65 -17.29
CA ASP A 156 -6.92 -1.75 -18.73
C ASP A 156 -7.41 -0.42 -19.30
N TYR A 157 -8.11 0.37 -18.46
CA TYR A 157 -8.63 1.69 -18.79
C TYR A 157 -8.48 2.65 -17.60
N PRO A 158 -8.42 3.97 -17.83
CA PRO A 158 -8.59 4.95 -16.77
C PRO A 158 -9.94 4.78 -16.08
N TRP A 159 -9.93 4.60 -14.75
CA TRP A 159 -11.14 4.29 -13.98
C TRP A 159 -12.30 5.25 -14.20
N ALA A 160 -12.00 6.56 -14.30
CA ALA A 160 -13.03 7.56 -14.56
C ALA A 160 -13.71 7.39 -15.93
N LEU A 161 -12.93 7.03 -16.97
CA LEU A 161 -13.46 6.78 -18.31
C LEU A 161 -14.31 5.52 -18.36
N PHE A 162 -13.88 4.46 -17.67
CA PHE A 162 -14.70 3.24 -17.54
C PHE A 162 -16.04 3.53 -16.85
N LEU A 163 -16.02 4.28 -15.74
CA LEU A 163 -17.25 4.67 -15.03
C LEU A 163 -18.16 5.56 -15.87
N SER A 164 -17.58 6.43 -16.70
CA SER A 164 -18.37 7.32 -17.61
C SER A 164 -19.03 6.56 -18.77
N GLY A 165 -18.60 5.33 -19.07
CA GLY A 165 -19.09 4.55 -20.21
C GLY A 165 -18.35 4.83 -21.53
N SER A 166 -17.21 5.54 -21.48
CA SER A 166 -16.45 5.91 -22.67
C SER A 166 -15.54 4.81 -23.18
N GLU A 167 -15.37 3.73 -22.41
CA GLU A 167 -14.49 2.60 -22.72
C GLU A 167 -15.30 1.28 -22.81
N ALA A 168 -14.60 0.16 -23.00
CA ALA A 168 -15.19 -1.18 -23.03
C ALA A 168 -16.05 -1.45 -21.78
N ASP A 169 -16.95 -2.40 -21.88
CA ASP A 169 -17.91 -2.76 -20.83
C ASP A 169 -17.31 -3.65 -19.72
N HIS A 170 -16.06 -4.10 -19.87
CA HIS A 170 -15.32 -4.88 -18.88
C HIS A 170 -13.83 -4.53 -18.88
N GLY A 171 -13.16 -4.78 -17.76
CA GLY A 171 -11.71 -4.57 -17.64
C GLY A 171 -11.16 -5.02 -16.29
N GLU A 172 -9.83 -5.19 -16.23
CA GLU A 172 -9.09 -5.44 -15.00
C GLU A 172 -8.50 -4.13 -14.46
N PHE A 173 -8.67 -3.91 -13.17
CA PHE A 173 -8.30 -2.65 -12.52
C PHE A 173 -7.51 -2.91 -11.23
N ARG A 174 -6.48 -2.09 -11.00
CA ARG A 174 -5.79 -1.95 -9.72
C ARG A 174 -6.38 -0.75 -8.98
N LEU A 175 -7.18 -1.02 -7.97
CA LEU A 175 -7.95 -0.02 -7.22
C LEU A 175 -7.67 -0.13 -5.72
N LEU A 176 -8.12 0.89 -5.00
CA LEU A 176 -8.23 0.87 -3.55
C LEU A 176 -9.68 0.52 -3.20
N ALA A 177 -9.88 -0.40 -2.27
CA ALA A 177 -11.18 -0.81 -1.81
C ALA A 177 -11.41 -0.40 -0.37
N ARG A 178 -12.60 0.14 -0.06
CA ARG A 178 -13.06 0.47 1.27
C ARG A 178 -14.33 -0.30 1.58
N GLU A 179 -14.35 -1.01 2.70
CA GLU A 179 -15.58 -1.60 3.24
C GLU A 179 -16.43 -0.51 3.90
N ARG A 180 -17.72 -0.45 3.59
CA ARG A 180 -18.64 0.42 4.32
C ARG A 180 -18.90 -0.11 5.73
N LEU A 181 -19.04 0.79 6.68
CA LEU A 181 -19.28 0.46 8.07
C LEU A 181 -20.58 -0.35 8.23
N ALA A 182 -20.63 -1.22 9.23
CA ALA A 182 -21.78 -2.09 9.50
C ALA A 182 -23.10 -1.30 9.66
N ALA A 183 -23.04 -0.11 10.29
CA ALA A 183 -24.19 0.78 10.45
C ALA A 183 -24.72 1.37 9.13
N GLU A 184 -23.88 1.41 8.09
CA GLU A 184 -24.24 1.91 6.76
C GLU A 184 -24.72 0.79 5.82
N ARG A 185 -24.64 -0.46 6.25
CA ARG A 185 -24.97 -1.63 5.41
C ARG A 185 -26.49 -1.86 5.40
N LYS A 186 -27.02 -2.00 4.19
CA LYS A 186 -28.42 -2.39 4.00
C LYS A 186 -28.64 -3.91 4.11
N ASN A 187 -27.58 -4.71 3.97
CA ASN A 187 -27.66 -6.17 3.92
C ASN A 187 -26.47 -6.78 4.73
N ALA A 188 -26.80 -7.58 5.76
CA ALA A 188 -25.82 -8.26 6.59
C ALA A 188 -25.09 -9.40 5.85
N ASP A 189 -25.77 -10.04 4.88
CA ASP A 189 -25.23 -11.19 4.13
C ASP A 189 -24.29 -10.78 3.00
N ALA A 190 -24.13 -9.48 2.78
CA ALA A 190 -23.24 -8.93 1.77
C ALA A 190 -22.14 -8.07 2.39
N ILE A 191 -21.00 -8.03 1.72
CA ILE A 191 -19.97 -7.01 1.87
C ILE A 191 -20.35 -5.85 0.95
N SER A 192 -20.42 -4.66 1.53
CA SER A 192 -20.57 -3.42 0.79
C SER A 192 -19.21 -2.78 0.58
N VAL A 193 -18.81 -2.59 -0.67
CA VAL A 193 -17.48 -2.09 -1.03
C VAL A 193 -17.61 -0.91 -1.99
N VAL A 194 -16.77 0.11 -1.76
CA VAL A 194 -16.57 1.22 -2.71
C VAL A 194 -15.12 1.14 -3.19
N LEU A 195 -14.94 1.28 -4.50
CA LEU A 195 -13.64 1.25 -5.15
C LEU A 195 -13.20 2.67 -5.52
N TYR A 196 -11.90 2.94 -5.35
CA TYR A 196 -11.31 4.24 -5.64
C TYR A 196 -10.12 4.08 -6.56
N ALA A 197 -9.99 4.97 -7.55
CA ALA A 197 -8.74 5.10 -8.28
C ALA A 197 -7.61 5.50 -7.34
N PRO A 198 -6.44 4.86 -7.40
CA PRO A 198 -5.28 5.34 -6.66
C PRO A 198 -4.73 6.62 -7.31
N ARG A 199 -4.12 7.50 -6.50
CA ARG A 199 -3.38 8.67 -7.02
C ARG A 199 -1.90 8.35 -7.10
N PHE A 200 -1.35 8.43 -8.30
CA PHE A 200 0.08 8.25 -8.50
C PHE A 200 0.87 9.36 -7.78
N GLY A 201 1.91 8.95 -7.04
CA GLY A 201 2.76 9.90 -6.28
C GLY A 201 2.13 10.44 -5.00
N ASN A 202 0.88 10.07 -4.68
CA ASN A 202 0.20 10.49 -3.47
C ASN A 202 -0.58 9.34 -2.83
N SER A 203 0.12 8.49 -2.09
CA SER A 203 -0.45 7.30 -1.46
C SER A 203 -1.48 7.59 -0.36
N GLY A 204 -1.51 8.81 0.19
CA GLY A 204 -2.48 9.25 1.20
C GLY A 204 -3.82 9.70 0.64
N GLU A 205 -4.00 9.75 -0.70
CA GLU A 205 -5.19 10.25 -1.34
C GLU A 205 -5.83 9.23 -2.28
N THR A 206 -7.12 9.45 -2.55
CA THR A 206 -7.89 8.69 -3.53
C THR A 206 -8.34 9.59 -4.69
N GLY A 207 -8.50 8.99 -5.87
CA GLY A 207 -9.14 9.59 -7.02
C GLY A 207 -10.64 9.29 -7.07
N PHE A 208 -11.17 9.13 -8.28
CA PHE A 208 -12.58 8.85 -8.52
C PHE A 208 -13.04 7.59 -7.80
N GLN A 209 -14.21 7.70 -7.15
CA GLN A 209 -14.88 6.58 -6.50
C GLN A 209 -15.94 5.95 -7.39
N SER A 210 -16.18 4.66 -7.20
CA SER A 210 -17.29 3.93 -7.81
C SER A 210 -18.61 4.15 -7.06
N PRO A 211 -19.74 3.76 -7.66
CA PRO A 211 -20.90 3.36 -6.89
C PRO A 211 -20.57 2.21 -5.93
N GLU A 212 -21.50 1.91 -5.03
CA GLU A 212 -21.41 0.79 -4.09
C GLU A 212 -21.56 -0.56 -4.80
N PHE A 213 -20.70 -1.51 -4.46
CA PHE A 213 -20.83 -2.91 -4.84
C PHE A 213 -21.32 -3.72 -3.66
N LEU A 214 -22.35 -4.54 -3.88
CA LEU A 214 -22.83 -5.50 -2.90
C LEU A 214 -22.40 -6.90 -3.33
N ILE A 215 -21.52 -7.52 -2.53
CA ILE A 215 -20.92 -8.83 -2.83
C ILE A 215 -21.36 -9.80 -1.74
N LYS A 216 -21.98 -10.91 -2.11
CA LYS A 216 -22.41 -11.94 -1.15
C LYS A 216 -21.20 -12.52 -0.44
N ARG A 217 -21.26 -12.61 0.90
CA ARG A 217 -20.16 -13.07 1.77
C ARG A 217 -19.79 -14.53 1.54
N ASP A 218 -20.74 -15.38 1.15
CA ASP A 218 -20.55 -16.79 0.89
C ASP A 218 -19.88 -17.08 -0.46
N THR A 219 -19.77 -16.09 -1.34
CA THR A 219 -19.06 -16.24 -2.62
C THR A 219 -17.53 -16.21 -2.42
N ARG A 220 -16.77 -16.73 -3.40
CA ARG A 220 -15.32 -16.63 -3.41
C ARG A 220 -14.85 -15.17 -3.24
N ASN A 221 -15.40 -14.26 -4.01
CA ASN A 221 -15.06 -12.83 -3.97
C ASN A 221 -15.36 -12.21 -2.60
N GLY A 222 -16.52 -12.54 -2.01
CA GLY A 222 -16.91 -12.06 -0.69
C GLY A 222 -15.97 -12.55 0.41
N ARG A 223 -15.64 -13.85 0.43
CA ARG A 223 -14.71 -14.42 1.42
C ARG A 223 -13.32 -13.82 1.29
N LEU A 224 -12.84 -13.58 0.06
CA LEU A 224 -11.52 -13.01 -0.20
C LEU A 224 -11.44 -11.56 0.32
N LEU A 225 -12.43 -10.74 0.02
CA LEU A 225 -12.50 -9.37 0.51
C LEU A 225 -12.67 -9.30 2.03
N ASP A 226 -13.50 -10.15 2.62
CA ASP A 226 -13.69 -10.21 4.07
C ASP A 226 -12.39 -10.55 4.80
N ALA A 227 -11.65 -11.55 4.29
CA ALA A 227 -10.33 -11.91 4.81
C ALA A 227 -9.33 -10.74 4.70
N ALA A 228 -9.29 -10.07 3.55
CA ALA A 228 -8.38 -8.95 3.34
C ALA A 228 -8.72 -7.73 4.23
N PHE A 229 -9.99 -7.37 4.37
CA PHE A 229 -10.41 -6.32 5.29
C PHE A 229 -10.17 -6.69 6.76
N LYS A 230 -10.33 -7.95 7.12
CA LYS A 230 -10.00 -8.45 8.46
C LYS A 230 -8.51 -8.26 8.76
N LEU A 231 -7.62 -8.73 7.88
CA LEU A 231 -6.18 -8.54 8.02
C LEU A 231 -5.82 -7.05 8.17
N ASN A 232 -6.42 -6.17 7.34
CA ASN A 232 -6.16 -4.74 7.41
C ASN A 232 -6.59 -4.13 8.76
N ARG A 233 -7.74 -4.55 9.32
CA ARG A 233 -8.18 -4.12 10.67
C ARG A 233 -7.26 -4.62 11.79
N GLU A 234 -6.64 -5.77 11.62
CA GLU A 234 -5.65 -6.34 12.54
C GLU A 234 -4.24 -5.71 12.39
N GLY A 235 -4.10 -4.72 11.49
CA GLY A 235 -2.82 -4.07 11.21
C GLY A 235 -1.83 -4.95 10.45
N THR A 236 -2.29 -6.11 9.96
CA THR A 236 -1.48 -7.03 9.16
C THR A 236 -1.62 -6.68 7.68
N ARG A 237 -0.52 -6.78 6.93
CA ARG A 237 -0.50 -6.49 5.50
C ARG A 237 -0.20 -7.73 4.70
N VAL A 238 -0.80 -7.81 3.51
CA VAL A 238 -0.55 -8.89 2.55
C VAL A 238 0.96 -9.02 2.29
N PHE A 239 1.48 -10.25 2.35
CA PHE A 239 2.91 -10.58 2.23
C PHE A 239 3.85 -9.86 3.20
N GLY A 240 3.32 -9.31 4.31
CA GLY A 240 4.13 -8.65 5.33
C GLY A 240 4.78 -7.35 4.86
N VAL A 241 4.14 -6.61 3.97
CA VAL A 241 4.59 -5.29 3.48
C VAL A 241 5.03 -4.40 4.64
N LYS A 242 6.24 -3.85 4.58
CA LYS A 242 6.83 -3.04 5.65
C LYS A 242 6.86 -1.54 5.33
N LEU A 243 6.56 -1.15 4.09
CA LEU A 243 6.55 0.27 3.71
C LEU A 243 5.45 1.03 4.48
N PRO A 244 5.75 2.21 5.05
CA PRO A 244 4.77 3.04 5.73
C PRO A 244 3.83 3.74 4.73
N ASN A 245 2.64 4.07 5.17
CA ASN A 245 1.70 4.96 4.48
C ASN A 245 1.48 4.66 2.99
N ILE A 246 1.42 3.36 2.63
CA ILE A 246 1.23 2.94 1.23
C ILE A 246 -0.21 3.10 0.73
N ASN A 247 -1.17 3.23 1.64
CA ASN A 247 -2.60 3.44 1.34
C ASN A 247 -3.18 4.44 2.34
N PRO A 248 -4.28 5.15 1.97
CA PRO A 248 -5.09 5.86 2.94
C PRO A 248 -5.65 4.89 4.00
N GLU A 249 -5.93 5.40 5.19
CA GLU A 249 -6.43 4.60 6.30
C GLU A 249 -7.73 3.87 5.95
N GLY A 250 -7.82 2.62 6.36
CA GLY A 250 -8.99 1.76 6.15
C GLY A 250 -9.17 1.24 4.73
N LEU A 251 -8.27 1.57 3.79
CA LEU A 251 -8.32 1.06 2.43
C LEU A 251 -7.33 -0.09 2.22
N ILE A 252 -7.72 -1.04 1.36
CA ILE A 252 -6.87 -2.15 0.90
C ILE A 252 -6.62 -2.02 -0.61
N ARG A 253 -5.51 -2.57 -1.09
CA ARG A 253 -5.20 -2.71 -2.52
C ARG A 253 -5.90 -3.92 -3.08
N VAL A 254 -6.57 -3.78 -4.22
CA VAL A 254 -7.23 -4.89 -4.92
C VAL A 254 -6.95 -4.87 -6.41
N ARG A 255 -6.85 -6.06 -7.01
CA ARG A 255 -7.00 -6.26 -8.45
C ARG A 255 -8.37 -6.88 -8.69
N VAL A 256 -9.19 -6.24 -9.48
CA VAL A 256 -10.57 -6.66 -9.72
C VAL A 256 -10.92 -6.62 -11.20
N LYS A 257 -11.69 -7.60 -11.66
CA LYS A 257 -12.37 -7.53 -12.95
C LYS A 257 -13.76 -6.98 -12.72
N VAL A 258 -14.07 -5.88 -13.42
CA VAL A 258 -15.33 -5.18 -13.29
C VAL A 258 -16.03 -5.16 -14.64
N ARG A 259 -17.34 -5.43 -14.61
CA ARG A 259 -18.22 -5.31 -15.76
C ARG A 259 -19.20 -4.16 -15.55
N ARG A 260 -19.43 -3.42 -16.62
CA ARG A 260 -20.51 -2.44 -16.73
C ARG A 260 -21.68 -3.06 -17.47
N VAL A 261 -22.85 -3.01 -16.87
CA VAL A 261 -24.10 -3.49 -17.47
C VAL A 261 -25.02 -2.29 -17.67
N GLU A 262 -25.48 -2.10 -18.89
CA GLU A 262 -26.50 -1.09 -19.22
C GLU A 262 -27.81 -1.81 -19.48
N GLN A 263 -28.80 -1.57 -18.62
CA GLN A 263 -30.12 -2.17 -18.71
C GLN A 263 -31.20 -1.12 -18.41
N ASP A 264 -32.18 -1.00 -19.29
CA ASP A 264 -33.33 -0.07 -19.15
C ASP A 264 -32.91 1.40 -18.96
N GLY A 265 -31.78 1.80 -19.53
CA GLY A 265 -31.21 3.14 -19.39
C GLY A 265 -30.46 3.37 -18.06
N GLU A 266 -30.40 2.39 -17.19
CA GLU A 266 -29.60 2.41 -15.97
C GLU A 266 -28.25 1.76 -16.19
N ARG A 267 -27.22 2.39 -15.66
CA ARG A 267 -25.85 1.87 -15.64
C ARG A 267 -25.56 1.23 -14.31
N ARG A 268 -25.18 -0.05 -14.33
CA ARG A 268 -24.77 -0.83 -13.15
C ARG A 268 -23.37 -1.35 -13.35
N PHE A 269 -22.70 -1.60 -12.23
CA PHE A 269 -21.35 -2.17 -12.22
C PHE A 269 -21.34 -3.41 -11.35
N GLU A 270 -20.63 -4.44 -11.81
CA GLU A 270 -20.52 -5.72 -11.12
C GLU A 270 -19.04 -6.09 -11.02
N ILE A 271 -18.60 -6.55 -9.84
CA ILE A 271 -17.30 -7.17 -9.68
C ILE A 271 -17.45 -8.64 -10.10
N GLU A 272 -16.92 -8.97 -11.27
CA GLU A 272 -16.93 -10.33 -11.79
C GLU A 272 -15.94 -11.21 -11.03
N ASP A 273 -14.74 -10.69 -10.77
CA ASP A 273 -13.70 -11.41 -10.04
C ASP A 273 -12.86 -10.47 -9.18
N VAL A 274 -12.54 -10.92 -7.98
CA VAL A 274 -11.47 -10.36 -7.14
C VAL A 274 -10.23 -11.20 -7.40
N VAL A 275 -9.38 -10.72 -8.30
CA VAL A 275 -8.18 -11.44 -8.74
C VAL A 275 -7.19 -11.55 -7.58
N ALA A 276 -6.95 -10.42 -6.88
CA ALA A 276 -6.03 -10.38 -5.75
C ALA A 276 -6.31 -9.20 -4.82
N CYS A 277 -5.86 -9.31 -3.56
CA CYS A 277 -5.88 -8.25 -2.56
C CYS A 277 -4.52 -7.53 -2.46
N HIS A 278 -3.87 -7.34 -3.58
CA HIS A 278 -2.61 -6.62 -3.78
C HIS A 278 -2.48 -6.19 -5.24
N TRP A 279 -1.41 -5.42 -5.56
CA TRP A 279 -1.14 -4.96 -6.94
C TRP A 279 0.05 -5.64 -7.62
N TYR A 280 0.77 -6.53 -6.92
CA TYR A 280 1.96 -7.20 -7.47
C TYR A 280 1.62 -8.09 -8.65
N SER A 281 2.58 -8.22 -9.57
CA SER A 281 2.48 -9.10 -10.75
C SER A 281 2.77 -10.57 -10.37
N VAL A 282 1.96 -11.10 -9.45
CA VAL A 282 1.95 -12.51 -9.04
C VAL A 282 0.53 -13.06 -9.08
N ASP A 283 0.41 -14.37 -9.42
CA ASP A 283 -0.89 -15.02 -9.68
C ASP A 283 -1.47 -15.70 -8.43
N VAL A 284 -1.42 -15.00 -7.30
CA VAL A 284 -2.02 -15.46 -6.05
C VAL A 284 -2.89 -14.35 -5.44
N PRO A 285 -3.95 -14.70 -4.72
CA PRO A 285 -4.87 -13.69 -4.19
C PRO A 285 -4.27 -12.84 -3.05
N GLY A 286 -3.18 -13.29 -2.41
CA GLY A 286 -2.48 -12.56 -1.34
C GLY A 286 -3.07 -12.76 0.06
N VAL A 287 -4.23 -13.38 0.17
CA VAL A 287 -4.85 -13.79 1.43
C VAL A 287 -5.39 -15.22 1.29
N GLU A 288 -5.42 -15.94 2.39
CA GLU A 288 -6.05 -17.26 2.42
C GLU A 288 -7.58 -17.09 2.34
N ILE A 289 -8.20 -17.88 1.47
CA ILE A 289 -9.66 -17.90 1.35
C ILE A 289 -10.19 -18.90 2.37
N PRO A 290 -10.95 -18.47 3.40
CA PRO A 290 -11.56 -19.40 4.34
C PRO A 290 -12.44 -20.41 3.60
N GLU A 291 -12.36 -21.69 3.98
CA GLU A 291 -13.30 -22.69 3.46
C GLU A 291 -14.75 -22.28 3.76
N PRO A 292 -15.69 -22.58 2.87
CA PRO A 292 -17.10 -22.36 3.16
C PRO A 292 -17.45 -23.12 4.44
N ALA A 293 -18.11 -22.44 5.40
CA ALA A 293 -18.60 -23.09 6.60
C ALA A 293 -19.43 -24.31 6.16
N ALA A 294 -19.00 -25.50 6.59
CA ALA A 294 -19.76 -26.72 6.32
C ALA A 294 -21.19 -26.48 6.81
N GLY A 295 -22.14 -26.51 5.88
CA GLY A 295 -23.52 -26.15 6.17
C GLY A 295 -24.04 -26.98 7.36
N LYS A 296 -24.52 -26.26 8.38
CA LYS A 296 -25.27 -26.84 9.49
C LYS A 296 -26.69 -27.11 9.03
#